data_301709ab178fff48b8f6264a9b7b7810
#
_entry.id   301709ab178fff48b8f6264a9b7b7810
#
_cell.length_a   1.000
_cell.length_b   1.000
_cell.length_c   1.000
_cell.angle_alpha   90.00
_cell.angle_beta   90.00
_cell.angle_gamma   90.00
#
_symmetry.space_group_name_H-M   'P 1'
#
loop_
_entity.id
_entity.type
_entity.pdbx_description
1 polymer ?
#
loop_
_entity_poly.entity_id
_entity_poly.type
_entity_poly.pdbx_seq_one_letter_code
_entity_poly.pdbx_strand_id
1 'polypeptide(L)'
;MILGILIIGYFAVSIFLKSITRHSNVYILPDFSGMTIDQAQELAEKGHFRLEVSDSVYIRGMQRGVICRQNPHAGSKVKKNRRILLSINSVVPRQVTVPNVVNYSLRQAKTELIASGLQLGRITYIEDIATNNVLFQQYKGKDIEPGTLVESDSKIDLVLGLNYAANDSTYVPNVIGYKYNDAKDFVFDNSLNIRDMIFDNTVSTYTDSLEAFVYSQYPAPSDSISVAMGSEVTLYLSLDESKIPVVTPEEVTEDEE
;
A
#
# COMPACT_ATOMS: atom_id res chain seq x y z
N MET A 1 -23.74 -62.21 32.33
CA MET A 1 -22.27 -62.11 32.43
C MET A 1 -21.63 -61.46 31.20
N ILE A 2 -21.91 -61.92 29.98
CA ILE A 2 -21.26 -61.39 28.74
C ILE A 2 -21.51 -59.92 28.51
N LEU A 3 -22.72 -59.39 28.71
CA LEU A 3 -23.09 -57.99 28.57
C LEU A 3 -22.30 -57.04 29.48
N GLY A 4 -22.05 -57.49 30.73
CA GLY A 4 -21.25 -56.71 31.70
C GLY A 4 -19.77 -56.58 31.28
N ILE A 5 -19.18 -57.63 30.72
CA ILE A 5 -17.81 -57.61 30.19
C ILE A 5 -17.67 -56.66 28.99
N LEU A 6 -18.66 -56.62 28.10
CA LEU A 6 -18.68 -55.72 26.94
C LEU A 6 -18.79 -54.23 27.38
N ILE A 7 -19.59 -53.94 28.38
CA ILE A 7 -19.72 -52.57 28.96
C ILE A 7 -18.41 -52.14 29.62
N ILE A 8 -17.79 -52.98 30.40
CA ILE A 8 -16.51 -52.67 31.05
C ILE A 8 -15.41 -52.47 29.99
N GLY A 9 -15.37 -53.32 28.95
CA GLY A 9 -14.45 -53.15 27.82
C GLY A 9 -14.62 -51.86 27.07
N TYR A 10 -15.87 -51.43 26.80
CA TYR A 10 -16.16 -50.15 26.16
C TYR A 10 -15.68 -48.96 27.01
N PHE A 11 -15.94 -48.96 28.33
CA PHE A 11 -15.48 -47.90 29.21
C PHE A 11 -13.94 -47.86 29.32
N ALA A 12 -13.29 -49.03 29.43
CA ALA A 12 -11.83 -49.10 29.46
C ALA A 12 -11.19 -48.56 28.16
N VAL A 13 -11.71 -48.94 27.01
CA VAL A 13 -11.26 -48.40 25.71
C VAL A 13 -11.55 -46.91 25.59
N SER A 14 -12.72 -46.44 26.02
CA SER A 14 -13.08 -45.02 25.99
C SER A 14 -12.18 -44.18 26.86
N ILE A 15 -11.82 -44.63 28.07
CA ILE A 15 -10.89 -43.93 28.96
C ILE A 15 -9.48 -43.94 28.38
N PHE A 16 -9.04 -45.09 27.85
CA PHE A 16 -7.75 -45.21 27.19
C PHE A 16 -7.61 -44.31 25.98
N LEU A 17 -8.62 -44.24 25.09
CA LEU A 17 -8.68 -43.33 23.98
C LEU A 17 -8.68 -41.86 24.43
N LYS A 18 -9.43 -41.49 25.45
CA LYS A 18 -9.40 -40.12 26.03
C LYS A 18 -8.03 -39.73 26.58
N SER A 19 -7.31 -40.69 27.19
CA SER A 19 -5.98 -40.45 27.76
C SER A 19 -4.93 -40.26 26.63
N ILE A 20 -5.02 -41.03 25.52
CA ILE A 20 -4.07 -40.93 24.41
C ILE A 20 -4.37 -39.73 23.51
N THR A 21 -5.63 -39.43 23.26
CA THR A 21 -6.03 -38.40 22.30
C THR A 21 -5.93 -36.97 22.82
N ARG A 22 -5.58 -36.72 24.07
CA ARG A 22 -5.36 -35.39 24.70
C ARG A 22 -6.23 -34.28 24.08
N HIS A 23 -7.56 -34.48 24.06
CA HIS A 23 -8.51 -33.60 23.35
C HIS A 23 -8.59 -32.16 23.89
N SER A 24 -7.94 -31.86 25.04
CA SER A 24 -8.15 -30.61 25.77
C SER A 24 -7.10 -29.52 25.52
N ASN A 25 -5.94 -29.84 24.92
CA ASN A 25 -4.88 -28.84 24.77
C ASN A 25 -4.98 -28.16 23.40
N VAL A 26 -5.78 -27.11 23.35
CA VAL A 26 -5.88 -26.20 22.20
C VAL A 26 -5.15 -24.90 22.51
N TYR A 27 -4.41 -24.41 21.54
CA TYR A 27 -3.69 -23.12 21.58
C TYR A 27 -4.36 -22.17 20.60
N ILE A 28 -4.47 -20.91 20.99
CA ILE A 28 -4.93 -19.85 20.09
C ILE A 28 -3.74 -19.40 19.27
N LEU A 29 -3.89 -19.40 17.95
CA LEU A 29 -2.85 -19.01 17.03
C LEU A 29 -2.71 -17.48 17.01
N PRO A 30 -1.50 -16.94 17.29
CA PRO A 30 -1.25 -15.51 17.18
C PRO A 30 -1.27 -15.05 15.73
N ASP A 31 -1.34 -13.74 15.53
CA ASP A 31 -1.15 -13.11 14.22
C ASP A 31 0.34 -12.91 13.95
N PHE A 32 0.81 -13.49 12.85
CA PHE A 32 2.18 -13.34 12.36
C PHE A 32 2.28 -12.33 11.21
N SER A 33 1.15 -11.76 10.74
CA SER A 33 1.15 -10.81 9.62
C SER A 33 1.98 -9.56 9.93
N GLY A 34 2.78 -9.11 8.97
CA GLY A 34 3.66 -7.96 9.14
C GLY A 34 4.97 -8.23 9.89
N MET A 35 5.15 -9.43 10.45
CA MET A 35 6.39 -9.82 11.13
C MET A 35 7.42 -10.35 10.13
N THR A 36 8.71 -10.21 10.47
CA THR A 36 9.76 -10.97 9.80
C THR A 36 9.72 -12.43 10.23
N ILE A 37 10.35 -13.32 9.46
CA ILE A 37 10.40 -14.75 9.82
C ILE A 37 11.04 -14.95 11.19
N ASP A 38 12.11 -14.22 11.51
CA ASP A 38 12.81 -14.34 12.79
C ASP A 38 11.91 -13.95 13.99
N GLN A 39 11.18 -12.83 13.85
CA GLN A 39 10.23 -12.39 14.87
C GLN A 39 9.09 -13.40 15.06
N ALA A 40 8.57 -13.94 13.97
CA ALA A 40 7.52 -14.94 14.01
C ALA A 40 8.00 -16.25 14.62
N GLN A 41 9.24 -16.66 14.32
CA GLN A 41 9.85 -17.88 14.88
C GLN A 41 9.97 -17.80 16.41
N GLU A 42 10.44 -16.66 16.93
CA GLU A 42 10.53 -16.44 18.39
C GLU A 42 9.15 -16.58 19.08
N LEU A 43 8.12 -15.99 18.45
CA LEU A 43 6.75 -16.07 18.98
C LEU A 43 6.17 -17.49 18.84
N ALA A 44 6.47 -18.18 17.76
CA ALA A 44 6.02 -19.55 17.53
C ALA A 44 6.64 -20.56 18.49
N GLU A 45 7.90 -20.39 18.88
CA GLU A 45 8.56 -21.24 19.88
C GLU A 45 7.87 -21.14 21.24
N LYS A 46 7.52 -19.92 21.69
CA LYS A 46 6.75 -19.69 22.91
C LYS A 46 5.38 -20.37 22.88
N GLY A 47 4.73 -20.38 21.71
CA GLY A 47 3.42 -21.00 21.49
C GLY A 47 3.46 -22.48 21.11
N HIS A 48 4.64 -23.07 20.94
CA HIS A 48 4.84 -24.45 20.47
C HIS A 48 4.23 -24.71 19.08
N PHE A 49 4.38 -23.78 18.15
CA PHE A 49 3.98 -23.93 16.77
C PHE A 49 5.20 -24.24 15.87
N ARG A 50 4.92 -24.79 14.70
CA ARG A 50 5.94 -25.00 13.65
C ARG A 50 5.62 -24.12 12.48
N LEU A 51 6.48 -23.17 12.17
CA LEU A 51 6.33 -22.32 10.99
C LEU A 51 6.98 -22.96 9.78
N GLU A 52 6.34 -22.83 8.64
CA GLU A 52 6.85 -23.28 7.35
C GLU A 52 6.45 -22.25 6.28
N VAL A 53 7.45 -21.70 5.59
CA VAL A 53 7.21 -20.83 4.44
C VAL A 53 6.81 -21.70 3.27
N SER A 54 5.57 -21.60 2.82
CA SER A 54 5.01 -22.41 1.73
C SER A 54 4.98 -21.66 0.41
N ASP A 55 4.98 -20.32 0.45
CA ASP A 55 4.79 -19.50 -0.72
C ASP A 55 5.50 -18.14 -0.56
N SER A 56 5.83 -17.52 -1.70
CA SER A 56 6.39 -16.18 -1.77
C SER A 56 5.66 -15.40 -2.85
N VAL A 57 4.94 -14.36 -2.44
CA VAL A 57 4.13 -13.52 -3.33
C VAL A 57 4.68 -12.09 -3.29
N TYR A 58 4.63 -11.40 -4.41
CA TYR A 58 4.98 -9.99 -4.44
C TYR A 58 3.76 -9.13 -4.11
N ILE A 59 3.83 -8.40 -3.01
CA ILE A 59 2.82 -7.42 -2.61
C ILE A 59 3.46 -6.04 -2.68
N ARG A 60 2.89 -5.20 -3.51
CA ARG A 60 3.34 -3.83 -3.74
C ARG A 60 3.32 -3.03 -2.44
N GLY A 61 4.43 -2.31 -2.16
CA GLY A 61 4.55 -1.43 -1.01
C GLY A 61 4.73 -2.12 0.35
N MET A 62 4.57 -3.43 0.44
CA MET A 62 4.88 -4.20 1.65
C MET A 62 6.39 -4.45 1.74
N GLN A 63 6.96 -4.34 2.94
CA GLN A 63 8.37 -4.65 3.19
C GLN A 63 8.68 -6.07 2.74
N ARG A 64 9.84 -6.26 2.11
CA ARG A 64 10.30 -7.57 1.63
C ARG A 64 10.62 -8.50 2.80
N GLY A 65 10.32 -9.80 2.64
CA GLY A 65 10.60 -10.82 3.64
C GLY A 65 9.67 -10.87 4.84
N VAL A 66 8.65 -9.99 4.90
CA VAL A 66 7.63 -10.06 5.94
C VAL A 66 6.51 -11.02 5.57
N ILE A 67 5.86 -11.57 6.59
CA ILE A 67 4.73 -12.49 6.45
C ILE A 67 3.50 -11.69 6.03
N CYS A 68 2.92 -12.06 4.89
CA CYS A 68 1.70 -11.41 4.37
C CYS A 68 0.44 -12.25 4.59
N ARG A 69 0.58 -13.55 4.81
CA ARG A 69 -0.55 -14.46 5.05
C ARG A 69 -0.10 -15.65 5.88
N GLN A 70 -1.00 -16.16 6.69
CA GLN A 70 -0.82 -17.40 7.45
C GLN A 70 -2.02 -18.34 7.27
N ASN A 71 -1.76 -19.64 7.34
CA ASN A 71 -2.79 -20.68 7.33
C ASN A 71 -2.45 -21.76 8.38
N PRO A 72 -3.28 -21.98 9.42
CA PRO A 72 -4.58 -21.34 9.71
C PRO A 72 -4.51 -19.84 10.03
N HIS A 73 -5.65 -19.15 9.96
CA HIS A 73 -5.75 -17.73 10.30
C HIS A 73 -5.49 -17.47 11.78
N ALA A 74 -5.09 -16.25 12.10
CA ALA A 74 -4.97 -15.75 13.48
C ALA A 74 -6.27 -15.99 14.26
N GLY A 75 -6.16 -16.29 15.56
CA GLY A 75 -7.29 -16.65 16.42
C GLY A 75 -7.81 -18.09 16.27
N SER A 76 -7.32 -18.86 15.29
CA SER A 76 -7.71 -20.27 15.11
C SER A 76 -7.26 -21.12 16.31
N LYS A 77 -8.11 -22.06 16.72
CA LYS A 77 -7.78 -23.07 17.73
C LYS A 77 -7.01 -24.23 17.09
N VAL A 78 -5.77 -24.41 17.48
CA VAL A 78 -4.86 -25.41 16.92
C VAL A 78 -4.25 -26.28 18.01
N LYS A 79 -3.77 -27.48 17.62
CA LYS A 79 -3.07 -28.38 18.54
C LYS A 79 -1.59 -28.00 18.66
N LYS A 80 -0.96 -28.43 19.74
CA LYS A 80 0.50 -28.34 19.93
C LYS A 80 1.24 -28.89 18.72
N ASN A 81 2.34 -28.24 18.33
CA ASN A 81 3.17 -28.59 17.16
C ASN A 81 2.42 -28.53 15.80
N ARG A 82 1.30 -27.79 15.75
CA ARG A 82 0.62 -27.56 14.47
C ARG A 82 1.57 -26.86 13.51
N ARG A 83 1.64 -27.36 12.27
CA ARG A 83 2.32 -26.70 11.17
C ARG A 83 1.47 -25.52 10.69
N ILE A 84 2.07 -24.34 10.68
CA ILE A 84 1.48 -23.09 10.20
C ILE A 84 2.18 -22.74 8.91
N LEU A 85 1.43 -22.70 7.83
CA LEU A 85 1.94 -22.32 6.52
C LEU A 85 1.94 -20.79 6.41
N LEU A 86 3.06 -20.23 6.01
CA LEU A 86 3.26 -18.80 5.84
C LEU A 86 3.49 -18.48 4.37
N SER A 87 2.85 -17.42 3.90
CA SER A 87 3.24 -16.76 2.66
C SER A 87 4.00 -15.49 3.02
N ILE A 88 5.16 -15.29 2.42
CA ILE A 88 6.01 -14.10 2.66
C ILE A 88 5.98 -13.18 1.45
N ASN A 89 6.20 -11.88 1.69
CA ASN A 89 6.44 -10.97 0.59
C ASN A 89 7.79 -11.26 -0.04
N SER A 90 7.82 -11.34 -1.37
CA SER A 90 9.01 -11.78 -2.12
C SER A 90 10.25 -10.96 -1.76
N VAL A 91 11.34 -11.66 -1.46
CA VAL A 91 12.66 -11.05 -1.23
C VAL A 91 13.31 -10.68 -2.56
N VAL A 92 13.04 -11.45 -3.62
CA VAL A 92 13.57 -11.18 -4.96
C VAL A 92 12.71 -10.15 -5.67
N PRO A 93 13.28 -9.00 -6.09
CA PRO A 93 12.52 -8.01 -6.84
C PRO A 93 12.03 -8.60 -8.17
N ARG A 94 10.75 -8.41 -8.47
CA ARG A 94 10.26 -8.62 -9.82
C ARG A 94 10.83 -7.52 -10.71
N GLN A 95 11.44 -7.89 -11.83
CA GLN A 95 11.88 -6.92 -12.83
C GLN A 95 10.77 -6.69 -13.87
N VAL A 96 10.68 -5.45 -14.32
CA VAL A 96 9.76 -5.00 -15.36
C VAL A 96 10.52 -4.14 -16.37
N THR A 97 10.01 -4.09 -17.58
CA THR A 97 10.62 -3.32 -18.67
C THR A 97 10.10 -1.89 -18.65
N VAL A 98 10.99 -0.92 -18.77
CA VAL A 98 10.62 0.49 -18.91
C VAL A 98 9.98 0.73 -20.29
N PRO A 99 8.74 1.23 -20.37
CA PRO A 99 8.10 1.56 -21.63
C PRO A 99 8.71 2.83 -22.23
N ASN A 100 8.46 3.06 -23.53
CA ASN A 100 8.74 4.36 -24.14
C ASN A 100 7.55 5.29 -23.93
N VAL A 101 7.73 6.33 -23.13
CA VAL A 101 6.70 7.34 -22.87
C VAL A 101 7.07 8.72 -23.41
N VAL A 102 8.20 8.83 -24.11
CA VAL A 102 8.60 10.08 -24.78
C VAL A 102 7.58 10.45 -25.84
N ASN A 103 7.25 11.72 -25.94
CA ASN A 103 6.17 12.29 -26.79
C ASN A 103 4.73 11.92 -26.34
N TYR A 104 4.54 11.29 -25.18
CA TYR A 104 3.22 11.11 -24.60
C TYR A 104 2.83 12.34 -23.78
N SER A 105 1.53 12.58 -23.65
CA SER A 105 1.04 13.51 -22.62
C SER A 105 1.32 12.95 -21.22
N LEU A 106 1.45 13.81 -20.20
CA LEU A 106 1.65 13.39 -18.80
C LEU A 106 0.65 12.30 -18.38
N ARG A 107 -0.63 12.46 -18.72
CA ARG A 107 -1.68 11.49 -18.38
C ARG A 107 -1.47 10.13 -19.05
N GLN A 108 -1.13 10.12 -20.35
CA GLN A 108 -0.83 8.89 -21.08
C GLN A 108 0.42 8.21 -20.52
N ALA A 109 1.49 8.98 -20.27
CA ALA A 109 2.73 8.48 -19.69
C ALA A 109 2.51 7.84 -18.31
N LYS A 110 1.75 8.51 -17.42
CA LYS A 110 1.38 7.97 -16.11
C LYS A 110 0.66 6.61 -16.26
N THR A 111 -0.33 6.54 -17.14
CA THR A 111 -1.10 5.30 -17.38
C THR A 111 -0.20 4.17 -17.89
N GLU A 112 0.70 4.46 -18.83
CA GLU A 112 1.62 3.46 -19.40
C GLU A 112 2.65 2.95 -18.39
N LEU A 113 3.20 3.86 -17.55
CA LEU A 113 4.10 3.47 -16.46
C LEU A 113 3.40 2.55 -15.47
N ILE A 114 2.18 2.88 -15.04
CA ILE A 114 1.40 2.06 -14.11
C ILE A 114 1.08 0.70 -14.73
N ALA A 115 0.66 0.65 -15.99
CA ALA A 115 0.38 -0.59 -16.72
C ALA A 115 1.62 -1.49 -16.83
N SER A 116 2.81 -0.91 -16.92
CA SER A 116 4.10 -1.61 -16.94
C SER A 116 4.60 -2.02 -15.56
N GLY A 117 3.85 -1.75 -14.48
CA GLY A 117 4.24 -2.06 -13.10
C GLY A 117 5.27 -1.09 -12.50
N LEU A 118 5.31 0.13 -13.04
CA LEU A 118 6.15 1.24 -12.57
C LEU A 118 5.30 2.33 -11.91
N GLN A 119 5.95 3.29 -11.28
CA GLN A 119 5.30 4.46 -10.70
C GLN A 119 5.78 5.73 -11.40
N LEU A 120 4.89 6.72 -11.51
CA LEU A 120 5.32 8.07 -11.81
C LEU A 120 6.12 8.62 -10.63
N GLY A 121 7.34 9.08 -10.92
CA GLY A 121 8.22 9.76 -9.99
C GLY A 121 7.99 11.27 -9.98
N ARG A 122 9.08 12.02 -9.99
CA ARG A 122 9.05 13.48 -10.06
C ARG A 122 8.76 13.95 -11.48
N ILE A 123 7.95 14.99 -11.61
CA ILE A 123 7.76 15.73 -12.86
C ILE A 123 8.53 17.04 -12.79
N THR A 124 9.29 17.34 -13.85
CA THR A 124 10.08 18.56 -13.98
C THR A 124 9.73 19.22 -15.30
N TYR A 125 9.61 20.53 -15.32
CA TYR A 125 9.23 21.27 -16.50
C TYR A 125 10.42 22.07 -17.05
N ILE A 126 10.57 22.05 -18.40
CA ILE A 126 11.53 22.86 -19.15
C ILE A 126 10.82 23.51 -20.31
N GLU A 127 11.40 24.61 -20.83
CA GLU A 127 10.82 25.35 -21.94
C GLU A 127 10.66 24.49 -23.19
N ASP A 128 9.43 24.43 -23.71
CA ASP A 128 9.07 23.73 -24.96
C ASP A 128 7.78 24.32 -25.54
N ILE A 129 7.51 24.04 -26.82
CA ILE A 129 6.31 24.52 -27.51
C ILE A 129 5.03 23.80 -27.05
N ALA A 130 5.15 22.61 -26.49
CA ALA A 130 4.02 21.76 -26.07
C ALA A 130 4.03 21.51 -24.58
N THR A 131 3.07 22.10 -23.87
CA THR A 131 2.88 21.87 -22.43
C THR A 131 2.42 20.46 -22.14
N ASN A 132 2.96 19.86 -21.04
CA ASN A 132 2.66 18.51 -20.60
C ASN A 132 3.01 17.37 -21.60
N ASN A 133 3.88 17.64 -22.57
CA ASN A 133 4.46 16.62 -23.43
C ASN A 133 5.76 16.09 -22.78
N VAL A 134 5.92 14.76 -22.71
CA VAL A 134 7.13 14.11 -22.15
C VAL A 134 8.29 14.25 -23.13
N LEU A 135 9.32 14.93 -22.71
CA LEU A 135 10.56 15.13 -23.48
C LEU A 135 11.61 14.08 -23.15
N PHE A 136 11.77 13.77 -21.86
CA PHE A 136 12.72 12.74 -21.37
C PHE A 136 12.09 11.93 -20.25
N GLN A 137 12.52 10.67 -20.16
CA GLN A 137 12.23 9.78 -19.03
C GLN A 137 13.52 9.46 -18.29
N GLN A 138 13.48 9.49 -16.94
CA GLN A 138 14.66 9.36 -16.10
C GLN A 138 14.46 8.34 -14.99
N TYR A 139 15.52 7.70 -14.58
CA TYR A 139 15.55 6.80 -13.43
C TYR A 139 16.74 7.15 -12.55
N LYS A 140 16.46 7.45 -11.27
CA LYS A 140 17.49 7.88 -10.30
C LYS A 140 18.34 9.05 -10.80
N GLY A 141 17.70 10.03 -11.46
CA GLY A 141 18.33 11.25 -11.96
C GLY A 141 19.16 11.10 -13.22
N LYS A 142 19.02 9.98 -13.95
CA LYS A 142 19.68 9.75 -15.25
C LYS A 142 18.67 9.33 -16.29
N ASP A 143 18.87 9.76 -17.52
CA ASP A 143 18.05 9.31 -18.63
C ASP A 143 18.07 7.79 -18.74
N ILE A 144 16.91 7.21 -19.02
CA ILE A 144 16.74 5.77 -19.13
C ILE A 144 16.16 5.41 -20.49
N GLU A 145 16.80 4.45 -21.16
CA GLU A 145 16.36 3.94 -22.45
C GLU A 145 15.13 3.02 -22.28
N PRO A 146 14.14 3.13 -23.18
CA PRO A 146 13.06 2.15 -23.27
C PRO A 146 13.62 0.73 -23.42
N GLY A 147 12.94 -0.25 -22.82
CA GLY A 147 13.40 -1.65 -22.84
C GLY A 147 14.35 -2.02 -21.70
N THR A 148 14.86 -1.05 -20.94
CA THR A 148 15.70 -1.30 -19.76
C THR A 148 14.92 -2.02 -18.67
N LEU A 149 15.54 -3.03 -18.04
CA LEU A 149 14.96 -3.74 -16.91
C LEU A 149 15.23 -2.98 -15.61
N VAL A 150 14.17 -2.71 -14.86
CA VAL A 150 14.21 -2.11 -13.54
C VAL A 150 13.33 -2.90 -12.57
N GLU A 151 13.51 -2.69 -11.28
CA GLU A 151 12.64 -3.32 -10.28
C GLU A 151 11.19 -2.82 -10.43
N SER A 152 10.23 -3.73 -10.27
CA SER A 152 8.81 -3.36 -10.18
C SER A 152 8.61 -2.29 -9.10
N ASP A 153 7.65 -1.39 -9.31
CA ASP A 153 7.37 -0.21 -8.49
C ASP A 153 8.47 0.86 -8.45
N SER A 154 9.50 0.75 -9.28
CA SER A 154 10.46 1.85 -9.45
C SER A 154 9.76 3.10 -9.94
N LYS A 155 10.20 4.24 -9.42
CA LYS A 155 9.72 5.56 -9.84
C LYS A 155 10.50 6.01 -11.08
N ILE A 156 9.77 6.35 -12.12
CA ILE A 156 10.31 6.96 -13.34
C ILE A 156 9.97 8.44 -13.32
N ASP A 157 10.99 9.27 -13.29
CA ASP A 157 10.84 10.72 -13.33
C ASP A 157 10.64 11.16 -14.77
N LEU A 158 9.83 12.18 -14.99
CA LEU A 158 9.53 12.71 -16.31
C LEU A 158 9.94 14.17 -16.42
N VAL A 159 10.60 14.51 -17.53
CA VAL A 159 10.86 15.87 -17.92
C VAL A 159 9.84 16.25 -18.98
N LEU A 160 9.06 17.28 -18.71
CA LEU A 160 7.92 17.72 -19.48
C LEU A 160 8.17 19.08 -20.11
N GLY A 161 7.56 19.33 -21.25
CA GLY A 161 7.54 20.64 -21.87
C GLY A 161 6.61 21.61 -21.13
N LEU A 162 6.96 22.89 -21.15
CA LEU A 162 6.15 24.01 -20.67
C LEU A 162 6.25 25.17 -21.66
N ASN A 163 5.10 25.59 -22.17
CA ASN A 163 5.03 26.76 -23.06
C ASN A 163 4.85 28.04 -22.24
N TYR A 164 5.93 28.73 -21.98
CA TYR A 164 5.89 30.01 -21.23
C TYR A 164 5.08 31.11 -21.92
N ALA A 165 4.96 31.06 -23.25
CA ALA A 165 4.16 32.04 -23.98
C ALA A 165 2.65 31.87 -23.77
N ALA A 166 2.20 30.64 -23.42
CA ALA A 166 0.81 30.35 -23.09
C ALA A 166 0.45 30.69 -21.64
N ASN A 167 1.43 31.16 -20.84
CA ASN A 167 1.27 31.46 -19.43
C ASN A 167 0.67 30.28 -18.61
N ASP A 168 1.12 29.08 -18.97
CA ASP A 168 0.61 27.84 -18.38
C ASP A 168 0.97 27.74 -16.89
N SER A 169 -0.04 27.77 -16.07
CA SER A 169 0.02 27.60 -14.61
C SER A 169 -1.08 26.62 -14.19
N THR A 170 -1.03 26.16 -12.96
CA THR A 170 -2.01 25.26 -12.40
C THR A 170 -2.48 25.75 -11.03
N TYR A 171 -3.51 25.11 -10.49
CA TYR A 171 -4.03 25.39 -9.15
C TYR A 171 -3.77 24.23 -8.22
N VAL A 172 -3.66 24.52 -6.93
CA VAL A 172 -3.54 23.45 -5.92
C VAL A 172 -4.92 22.84 -5.70
N PRO A 173 -5.13 21.58 -6.12
CA PRO A 173 -6.44 20.93 -6.00
C PRO A 173 -6.78 20.66 -4.54
N ASN A 174 -8.06 20.60 -4.22
CA ASN A 174 -8.51 20.14 -2.92
C ASN A 174 -8.54 18.60 -2.92
N VAL A 175 -7.66 17.99 -2.13
CA VAL A 175 -7.60 16.53 -1.96
C VAL A 175 -7.94 16.09 -0.52
N ILE A 176 -8.48 17.02 0.30
CA ILE A 176 -8.94 16.69 1.65
C ILE A 176 -10.11 15.69 1.57
N GLY A 177 -10.04 14.63 2.35
CA GLY A 177 -10.99 13.53 2.33
C GLY A 177 -10.70 12.43 1.30
N TYR A 178 -9.75 12.63 0.38
CA TYR A 178 -9.35 11.60 -0.57
C TYR A 178 -8.45 10.56 0.11
N LYS A 179 -8.58 9.31 -0.31
CA LYS A 179 -7.65 8.25 0.10
C LYS A 179 -6.28 8.44 -0.53
N TYR A 180 -5.27 7.81 0.07
CA TYR A 180 -3.85 7.90 -0.32
C TYR A 180 -3.61 7.85 -1.84
N ASN A 181 -4.13 6.82 -2.53
CA ASN A 181 -3.89 6.66 -3.97
C ASN A 181 -4.62 7.71 -4.80
N ASP A 182 -5.87 8.02 -4.45
CA ASP A 182 -6.69 8.98 -5.19
C ASP A 182 -6.12 10.40 -5.04
N ALA A 183 -5.70 10.78 -3.82
CA ALA A 183 -5.04 12.04 -3.57
C ALA A 183 -3.76 12.21 -4.39
N LYS A 184 -2.93 11.17 -4.42
CA LYS A 184 -1.70 11.12 -5.21
C LYS A 184 -1.98 11.31 -6.70
N ASP A 185 -2.95 10.58 -7.22
CA ASP A 185 -3.30 10.64 -8.64
C ASP A 185 -3.86 12.02 -9.02
N PHE A 186 -4.66 12.62 -8.14
CA PHE A 186 -5.26 13.93 -8.37
C PHE A 186 -4.22 15.05 -8.37
N VAL A 187 -3.21 14.99 -7.51
CA VAL A 187 -2.10 15.95 -7.48
C VAL A 187 -1.29 15.87 -8.78
N PHE A 188 -0.94 14.67 -9.24
CA PHE A 188 -0.20 14.50 -10.50
C PHE A 188 -1.03 14.90 -11.72
N ASP A 189 -2.32 14.64 -11.75
CA ASP A 189 -3.22 15.03 -12.85
C ASP A 189 -3.36 16.55 -12.97
N ASN A 190 -3.07 17.29 -11.88
CA ASN A 190 -2.97 18.74 -11.87
C ASN A 190 -1.54 19.24 -12.10
N SER A 191 -0.66 18.42 -12.65
CA SER A 191 0.72 18.81 -12.98
C SER A 191 1.55 19.27 -11.80
N LEU A 192 1.29 18.72 -10.61
CA LEU A 192 1.99 19.01 -9.38
C LEU A 192 2.76 17.79 -8.87
N ASN A 193 3.77 18.03 -8.06
CA ASN A 193 4.54 16.99 -7.37
C ASN A 193 4.07 16.79 -5.94
N ILE A 194 4.29 15.60 -5.41
CA ILE A 194 4.17 15.35 -3.98
C ILE A 194 5.56 15.43 -3.37
N ARG A 195 5.74 16.37 -2.41
CA ARG A 195 6.96 16.46 -1.62
C ARG A 195 7.00 15.34 -0.60
N ASP A 196 6.00 15.30 0.28
CA ASP A 196 5.90 14.36 1.39
C ASP A 196 4.46 13.91 1.61
N MET A 197 4.31 12.66 2.05
CA MET A 197 3.08 12.12 2.61
C MET A 197 3.36 11.77 4.07
N ILE A 198 2.79 12.56 4.98
CA ILE A 198 3.03 12.47 6.41
C ILE A 198 1.86 11.76 7.06
N PHE A 199 2.12 10.56 7.56
CA PHE A 199 1.13 9.77 8.28
C PHE A 199 1.21 10.07 9.78
N ASP A 200 0.06 10.13 10.42
CA ASP A 200 0.01 10.26 11.87
C ASP A 200 0.15 8.89 12.58
N ASN A 201 0.04 8.91 13.91
CA ASN A 201 0.20 7.73 14.75
C ASN A 201 -0.94 6.69 14.64
N THR A 202 -2.01 6.98 13.91
CA THR A 202 -3.10 6.02 13.64
C THR A 202 -2.70 5.02 12.55
N VAL A 203 -1.72 5.37 11.71
CA VAL A 203 -1.24 4.56 10.59
C VAL A 203 0.01 3.80 11.03
N SER A 204 -0.13 2.50 11.23
CA SER A 204 0.95 1.64 11.73
C SER A 204 1.43 0.61 10.70
N THR A 205 0.59 0.25 9.75
CA THR A 205 0.88 -0.75 8.73
C THR A 205 0.79 -0.17 7.32
N TYR A 206 1.33 -0.90 6.36
CA TYR A 206 1.16 -0.55 4.95
C TYR A 206 -0.32 -0.54 4.52
N THR A 207 -1.10 -1.50 4.99
CA THR A 207 -2.54 -1.55 4.70
C THR A 207 -3.24 -0.29 5.24
N ASP A 208 -2.89 0.14 6.44
CA ASP A 208 -3.40 1.37 7.04
C ASP A 208 -3.09 2.58 6.16
N SER A 209 -1.89 2.65 5.58
CA SER A 209 -1.50 3.76 4.72
C SER A 209 -2.33 3.85 3.44
N LEU A 210 -2.80 2.72 2.91
CA LEU A 210 -3.67 2.69 1.72
C LEU A 210 -5.11 3.13 2.03
N GLU A 211 -5.57 2.88 3.26
CA GLU A 211 -6.90 3.26 3.73
C GLU A 211 -6.95 4.67 4.33
N ALA A 212 -5.78 5.23 4.67
CA ALA A 212 -5.68 6.57 5.22
C ALA A 212 -6.15 7.63 4.21
N PHE A 213 -6.79 8.65 4.73
CA PHE A 213 -7.28 9.80 3.95
C PHE A 213 -6.56 11.08 4.35
N VAL A 214 -6.50 12.00 3.43
CA VAL A 214 -5.91 13.33 3.62
C VAL A 214 -6.83 14.16 4.52
N TYR A 215 -6.33 14.58 5.67
CA TYR A 215 -7.04 15.49 6.55
C TYR A 215 -6.53 16.95 6.45
N SER A 216 -5.33 17.12 5.89
CA SER A 216 -4.73 18.44 5.66
C SER A 216 -3.74 18.38 4.51
N GLN A 217 -3.51 19.51 3.84
CA GLN A 217 -2.53 19.67 2.77
C GLN A 217 -1.83 21.00 2.83
N TYR A 218 -0.63 21.06 2.28
CA TYR A 218 0.13 22.33 2.11
C TYR A 218 0.83 22.34 0.74
N PRO A 219 0.66 23.40 -0.08
CA PRO A 219 -0.18 24.58 0.16
C PRO A 219 -1.67 24.25 0.32
N ALA A 220 -2.42 25.19 0.91
CA ALA A 220 -3.88 25.08 0.99
C ALA A 220 -4.48 25.03 -0.43
N PRO A 221 -5.63 24.33 -0.62
CA PRO A 221 -6.30 24.29 -1.90
C PRO A 221 -6.73 25.72 -2.32
N SER A 222 -6.61 26.01 -3.59
CA SER A 222 -7.01 27.32 -4.13
C SER A 222 -7.37 27.20 -5.61
N ASP A 223 -8.52 27.75 -5.97
CA ASP A 223 -8.98 27.86 -7.34
C ASP A 223 -8.66 29.22 -7.96
N SER A 224 -8.14 30.16 -7.16
CA SER A 224 -7.86 31.53 -7.56
C SER A 224 -6.37 31.89 -7.56
N ILE A 225 -5.57 31.18 -6.77
CA ILE A 225 -4.12 31.41 -6.69
C ILE A 225 -3.42 30.34 -7.51
N SER A 226 -2.91 30.72 -8.68
CA SER A 226 -2.15 29.80 -9.54
C SER A 226 -0.74 29.57 -8.98
N VAL A 227 -0.24 28.37 -9.21
CA VAL A 227 1.12 27.96 -8.90
C VAL A 227 1.83 27.46 -10.16
N ALA A 228 3.15 27.48 -10.15
CA ALA A 228 3.92 26.94 -11.27
C ALA A 228 3.69 25.42 -11.40
N MET A 229 3.60 24.94 -12.62
CA MET A 229 3.60 23.49 -12.89
C MET A 229 4.85 22.85 -12.32
N GLY A 230 4.72 21.64 -11.76
CA GLY A 230 5.80 20.96 -11.04
C GLY A 230 5.99 21.41 -9.60
N SER A 231 5.20 22.37 -9.10
CA SER A 231 5.21 22.75 -7.67
C SER A 231 4.89 21.56 -6.78
N GLU A 232 5.33 21.66 -5.53
CA GLU A 232 5.27 20.55 -4.58
C GLU A 232 4.11 20.74 -3.57
N VAL A 233 3.42 19.65 -3.29
CA VAL A 233 2.34 19.58 -2.29
C VAL A 233 2.73 18.57 -1.21
N THR A 234 2.53 18.90 0.05
CA THR A 234 2.65 17.98 1.20
C THR A 234 1.26 17.57 1.66
N LEU A 235 1.05 16.29 1.86
CA LEU A 235 -0.22 15.71 2.30
C LEU A 235 -0.08 15.11 3.70
N TYR A 236 -1.05 15.37 4.57
CA TYR A 236 -1.14 14.82 5.92
C TYR A 236 -2.29 13.83 5.97
N LEU A 237 -1.98 12.57 6.37
CA LEU A 237 -2.90 11.44 6.28
C LEU A 237 -3.16 10.80 7.65
N SER A 238 -4.40 10.37 7.85
CA SER A 238 -4.89 9.73 9.08
C SER A 238 -5.95 8.67 8.77
N LEU A 239 -6.14 7.71 9.68
CA LEU A 239 -7.31 6.83 9.70
C LEU A 239 -8.47 7.42 10.51
N ASP A 240 -8.24 8.50 11.24
CA ASP A 240 -9.26 9.15 12.07
C ASP A 240 -10.08 10.15 11.25
N GLU A 241 -11.27 9.71 10.81
CA GLU A 241 -12.20 10.50 10.01
C GLU A 241 -12.65 11.81 10.69
N SER A 242 -12.57 11.91 12.01
CA SER A 242 -12.94 13.12 12.73
C SER A 242 -12.02 14.30 12.44
N LYS A 243 -10.84 14.05 11.87
CA LYS A 243 -9.89 15.08 11.44
C LYS A 243 -10.22 15.73 10.10
N ILE A 244 -11.13 15.12 9.32
CA ILE A 244 -11.56 15.72 8.05
C ILE A 244 -12.39 16.96 8.38
N PRO A 245 -12.01 18.17 7.90
CA PRO A 245 -12.80 19.37 8.09
C PRO A 245 -14.20 19.17 7.49
N VAL A 246 -15.23 19.35 8.30
CA VAL A 246 -16.61 19.40 7.81
C VAL A 246 -16.78 20.74 7.09
N VAL A 247 -16.86 20.71 5.76
CA VAL A 247 -17.23 21.90 4.99
C VAL A 247 -18.70 22.15 5.27
N THR A 248 -18.99 23.06 6.19
CA THR A 248 -20.34 23.62 6.34
C THR A 248 -20.60 24.46 5.08
N PRO A 249 -21.66 24.19 4.31
CA PRO A 249 -22.02 25.10 3.23
C PRO A 249 -22.21 26.49 3.84
N GLU A 250 -21.46 27.50 3.36
CA GLU A 250 -21.79 28.88 3.68
C GLU A 250 -23.23 29.09 3.24
N GLU A 251 -24.08 29.51 4.18
CA GLU A 251 -25.41 29.99 3.87
C GLU A 251 -25.25 31.12 2.87
N VAL A 252 -25.70 30.86 1.64
CA VAL A 252 -25.93 31.93 0.67
C VAL A 252 -27.00 32.82 1.31
N THR A 253 -26.56 33.89 1.94
CA THR A 253 -27.46 34.95 2.29
C THR A 253 -27.97 35.53 0.97
N GLU A 254 -29.18 35.12 0.58
CA GLU A 254 -29.97 35.86 -0.38
C GLU A 254 -30.26 37.22 0.24
N ASP A 255 -29.45 38.24 -0.09
CA ASP A 255 -29.84 39.62 0.07
C ASP A 255 -30.92 39.87 -0.99
N GLU A 256 -32.17 39.79 -0.55
CA GLU A 256 -33.31 40.39 -1.23
C GLU A 256 -33.15 41.90 -1.21
N GLU A 257 -32.97 42.53 -2.37
CA GLU A 257 -33.54 43.85 -2.70
C GLU A 257 -33.81 43.95 -4.21
#